data_07290a91fcd1725f67eb174e7a382e28
#
_entry.id   07290a91fcd1725f67eb174e7a382e28
#
_cell.length_a   1.000
_cell.length_b   1.000
_cell.length_c   1.000
_cell.angle_alpha   90.00
_cell.angle_beta   90.00
_cell.angle_gamma   90.00
#
_symmetry.space_group_name_H-M   'P 1'
#
loop_
_entity.id
_entity.type
_entity.pdbx_description
1 polymer ?
#
loop_
_entity_poly.entity_id
_entity_poly.type
_entity_poly.pdbx_seq_one_letter_code
_entity_poly.pdbx_strand_id
1 'polypeptide(L)'
;MKPNAKQVKTFLLQLQDEICQKLAAADGGNFQEDNWQREAGGGGRSRVLRNGGIFEQAGVNFSHVYGEAMPASATAHRPELAGRSFQAMGVSLVVHPHNPFVPTSHANVRFFIAEKPGADPVWWFGGGFDMTPYYGFEEDAVHWHTTARDLCLPFGEDVYPKYKKWCDDYFYLKHRDEQRGIGGLFFDDLNTPEFDTAFSFMRAVGEGYTDAYLPIVERRKNSDYGVREREFQLYRRGRYVEFNLVWDRGTLFGLQTGGRTESILMSMPPLVRWEYCYEPKEGSPEAALSEFIKVRDWV
;
A
#
# COMPACT_ATOMS: atom_id res chain seq x y z
N MET A 1 -27.54 1.90 2.11
CA MET A 1 -27.85 1.82 0.63
C MET A 1 -27.32 0.51 0.03
N LYS A 2 -27.83 0.08 -1.15
CA LYS A 2 -27.25 -1.07 -1.87
C LYS A 2 -25.85 -0.71 -2.38
N PRO A 3 -24.89 -1.66 -2.36
CA PRO A 3 -23.53 -1.43 -2.89
C PRO A 3 -23.57 -0.92 -4.34
N ASN A 4 -22.73 0.08 -4.63
CA ASN A 4 -22.66 0.72 -5.94
C ASN A 4 -21.23 0.64 -6.52
N ALA A 5 -20.92 -0.46 -7.20
CA ALA A 5 -19.61 -0.70 -7.81
C ALA A 5 -19.18 0.39 -8.81
N LYS A 6 -20.17 1.00 -9.56
CA LYS A 6 -19.88 2.07 -10.51
C LYS A 6 -19.37 3.34 -9.81
N GLN A 7 -19.97 3.70 -8.69
CA GLN A 7 -19.55 4.84 -7.87
C GLN A 7 -18.13 4.62 -7.31
N VAL A 8 -17.88 3.42 -6.79
CA VAL A 8 -16.53 3.07 -6.29
C VAL A 8 -15.49 3.12 -7.40
N LYS A 9 -15.79 2.56 -8.59
CA LYS A 9 -14.89 2.63 -9.75
C LYS A 9 -14.56 4.07 -10.15
N THR A 10 -15.55 4.93 -10.22
CA THR A 10 -15.36 6.35 -10.56
C THR A 10 -14.43 7.03 -9.55
N PHE A 11 -14.68 6.82 -8.27
CA PHE A 11 -13.82 7.34 -7.19
C PHE A 11 -12.37 6.84 -7.31
N LEU A 12 -12.16 5.54 -7.49
CA LEU A 12 -10.81 4.96 -7.57
C LEU A 12 -10.01 5.50 -8.77
N LEU A 13 -10.66 5.74 -9.91
CA LEU A 13 -10.01 6.36 -11.07
C LEU A 13 -9.60 7.81 -10.80
N GLN A 14 -10.47 8.58 -10.15
CA GLN A 14 -10.17 9.96 -9.72
C GLN A 14 -9.05 10.00 -8.69
N LEU A 15 -9.10 9.10 -7.70
CA LEU A 15 -8.05 8.96 -6.69
C LEU A 15 -6.68 8.69 -7.32
N GLN A 16 -6.61 7.79 -8.31
CA GLN A 16 -5.37 7.53 -9.04
C GLN A 16 -4.87 8.80 -9.75
N ASP A 17 -5.78 9.54 -10.40
CA ASP A 17 -5.43 10.79 -11.11
C ASP A 17 -4.87 11.82 -10.14
N GLU A 18 -5.50 12.04 -8.99
CA GLU A 18 -5.08 13.00 -7.97
C GLU A 18 -3.74 12.62 -7.33
N ILE A 19 -3.55 11.35 -6.97
CA ILE A 19 -2.29 10.87 -6.40
C ILE A 19 -1.15 11.06 -7.40
N CYS A 20 -1.33 10.65 -8.66
CA CYS A 20 -0.30 10.83 -9.69
C CYS A 20 0.02 12.30 -9.93
N GLN A 21 -0.98 13.18 -9.94
CA GLN A 21 -0.79 14.62 -10.10
C GLN A 21 0.04 15.21 -8.95
N LYS A 22 -0.31 14.89 -7.69
CA LYS A 22 0.40 15.39 -6.50
C LYS A 22 1.83 14.85 -6.43
N LEU A 23 2.05 13.56 -6.71
CA LEU A 23 3.40 12.97 -6.74
C LEU A 23 4.25 13.56 -7.87
N ALA A 24 3.69 13.73 -9.07
CA ALA A 24 4.39 14.35 -10.20
C ALA A 24 4.75 15.80 -9.92
N ALA A 25 3.86 16.56 -9.29
CA ALA A 25 4.12 17.95 -8.91
C ALA A 25 5.27 18.07 -7.88
N ALA A 26 5.35 17.16 -6.92
CA ALA A 26 6.42 17.11 -5.94
C ALA A 26 7.76 16.69 -6.56
N ASP A 27 7.74 15.74 -7.49
CA ASP A 27 8.92 15.15 -8.13
C ASP A 27 9.50 16.01 -9.27
N GLY A 28 8.65 16.71 -9.99
CA GLY A 28 8.99 17.40 -11.26
C GLY A 28 9.00 16.49 -12.50
N GLY A 29 8.71 15.19 -12.33
CA GLY A 29 8.65 14.18 -13.40
C GLY A 29 7.23 13.89 -13.87
N ASN A 30 7.10 12.91 -14.76
CA ASN A 30 5.81 12.51 -15.33
C ASN A 30 5.58 11.00 -15.20
N PHE A 31 4.33 10.62 -14.97
CA PHE A 31 3.90 9.23 -15.02
C PHE A 31 3.68 8.78 -16.47
N GLN A 32 4.23 7.63 -16.82
CA GLN A 32 3.87 6.89 -18.03
C GLN A 32 2.63 6.05 -17.72
N GLU A 33 1.62 6.15 -18.59
CA GLU A 33 0.37 5.40 -18.46
C GLU A 33 0.38 4.19 -19.38
N ASP A 34 -0.07 3.05 -18.82
CA ASP A 34 -0.23 1.78 -19.52
C ASP A 34 -1.61 1.20 -19.21
N ASN A 35 -2.49 1.22 -20.20
CA ASN A 35 -3.84 0.66 -20.13
C ASN A 35 -3.82 -0.79 -20.60
N TRP A 36 -4.35 -1.69 -19.81
CA TRP A 36 -4.36 -3.10 -20.11
C TRP A 36 -5.73 -3.74 -19.92
N GLN A 37 -5.96 -4.82 -20.64
CA GLN A 37 -7.17 -5.64 -20.55
C GLN A 37 -6.79 -7.08 -20.19
N ARG A 38 -7.70 -7.78 -19.52
CA ARG A 38 -7.58 -9.17 -19.13
C ARG A 38 -8.58 -10.00 -19.92
N GLU A 39 -8.14 -11.08 -20.57
CA GLU A 39 -9.00 -11.99 -21.34
C GLU A 39 -10.13 -12.58 -20.48
N ALA A 40 -9.85 -12.92 -19.21
CA ALA A 40 -10.82 -13.46 -18.27
C ALA A 40 -11.80 -12.40 -17.70
N GLY A 41 -11.75 -11.17 -18.18
CA GLY A 41 -12.64 -10.08 -17.77
C GLY A 41 -11.97 -9.00 -16.93
N GLY A 42 -12.19 -7.76 -17.34
CA GLY A 42 -11.65 -6.58 -16.68
C GLY A 42 -10.33 -6.08 -17.26
N GLY A 43 -9.63 -5.29 -16.48
CA GLY A 43 -8.38 -4.64 -16.89
C GLY A 43 -7.90 -3.66 -15.84
N GLY A 44 -7.04 -2.74 -16.25
CA GLY A 44 -6.53 -1.71 -15.35
C GLY A 44 -5.78 -0.62 -16.08
N ARG A 45 -5.29 0.31 -15.29
CA ARG A 45 -4.49 1.45 -15.70
C ARG A 45 -3.30 1.57 -14.77
N SER A 46 -2.13 1.15 -15.23
CA SER A 46 -0.87 1.28 -14.49
C SER A 46 -0.20 2.59 -14.85
N ARG A 47 0.25 3.32 -13.86
CA ARG A 47 1.04 4.55 -14.03
C ARG A 47 2.35 4.41 -13.30
N VAL A 48 3.46 4.63 -14.00
CA VAL A 48 4.81 4.47 -13.46
C VAL A 48 5.64 5.70 -13.77
N LEU A 49 6.19 6.32 -12.74
CA LEU A 49 7.22 7.34 -12.82
C LEU A 49 8.56 6.65 -12.53
N ARG A 50 9.57 6.90 -13.37
CA ARG A 50 10.92 6.33 -13.24
C ARG A 50 11.97 7.42 -13.37
N ASN A 51 13.02 7.31 -12.56
CA ASN A 51 14.16 8.21 -12.59
C ASN A 51 13.74 9.70 -12.52
N GLY A 52 12.78 10.01 -11.65
CA GLY A 52 12.35 11.38 -11.40
C GLY A 52 13.36 12.17 -10.58
N GLY A 53 13.02 13.40 -10.25
CA GLY A 53 13.90 14.26 -9.45
C GLY A 53 14.04 13.81 -8.00
N ILE A 54 12.97 13.26 -7.43
CA ILE A 54 12.89 12.77 -6.04
C ILE A 54 12.68 11.28 -6.00
N PHE A 55 11.77 10.76 -6.84
CA PHE A 55 11.39 9.35 -6.85
C PHE A 55 12.18 8.57 -7.90
N GLU A 56 12.95 7.59 -7.44
CA GLU A 56 13.63 6.64 -8.30
C GLU A 56 12.63 5.77 -9.06
N GLN A 57 11.55 5.38 -8.36
CA GLN A 57 10.37 4.78 -8.96
C GLN A 57 9.13 5.05 -8.10
N ALA A 58 8.03 5.40 -8.76
CA ALA A 58 6.70 5.43 -8.16
C ALA A 58 5.74 4.69 -9.09
N GLY A 59 5.01 3.73 -8.56
CA GLY A 59 3.98 3.01 -9.29
C GLY A 59 2.61 3.22 -8.66
N VAL A 60 1.61 3.61 -9.46
CA VAL A 60 0.22 3.77 -9.02
C VAL A 60 -0.66 2.98 -9.98
N ASN A 61 -1.21 1.87 -9.50
CA ASN A 61 -2.00 0.95 -10.31
C ASN A 61 -3.47 1.00 -9.93
N PHE A 62 -4.34 1.26 -10.89
CA PHE A 62 -5.76 0.97 -10.80
C PHE A 62 -6.03 -0.38 -11.47
N SER A 63 -6.78 -1.26 -10.82
CA SER A 63 -7.27 -2.51 -11.39
C SER A 63 -8.77 -2.65 -11.16
N HIS A 64 -9.48 -3.26 -12.13
CA HIS A 64 -10.86 -3.67 -12.02
C HIS A 64 -11.00 -4.99 -12.75
N VAL A 65 -11.05 -6.07 -12.01
CA VAL A 65 -11.21 -7.42 -12.53
C VAL A 65 -12.57 -8.00 -12.12
N TYR A 66 -13.15 -8.80 -13.00
CA TYR A 66 -14.45 -9.43 -12.74
C TYR A 66 -14.53 -10.80 -13.42
N GLY A 67 -15.48 -11.61 -13.01
CA GLY A 67 -15.72 -12.93 -13.58
C GLY A 67 -17.07 -13.49 -13.15
N GLU A 68 -17.52 -14.50 -13.88
CA GLU A 68 -18.82 -15.15 -13.62
C GLU A 68 -18.81 -16.06 -12.38
N ALA A 69 -17.62 -16.53 -11.98
CA ALA A 69 -17.45 -17.35 -10.78
C ALA A 69 -16.07 -17.11 -10.16
N MET A 70 -16.02 -17.21 -8.83
CA MET A 70 -14.76 -17.21 -8.09
C MET A 70 -14.00 -18.51 -8.27
N PRO A 71 -12.65 -18.50 -8.32
CA PRO A 71 -11.85 -19.72 -8.27
C PRO A 71 -12.16 -20.56 -7.02
N ALA A 72 -12.12 -21.88 -7.16
CA ALA A 72 -12.40 -22.81 -6.05
C ALA A 72 -11.48 -22.57 -4.84
N SER A 73 -10.22 -22.17 -5.06
CA SER A 73 -9.29 -21.80 -4.00
C SER A 73 -9.74 -20.58 -3.19
N ALA A 74 -10.41 -19.62 -3.82
CA ALA A 74 -10.94 -18.43 -3.14
C ALA A 74 -12.22 -18.72 -2.36
N THR A 75 -13.03 -19.69 -2.79
CA THR A 75 -14.28 -20.08 -2.12
C THR A 75 -14.10 -21.13 -1.02
N ALA A 76 -12.92 -21.79 -0.96
CA ALA A 76 -12.64 -22.81 0.06
C ALA A 76 -12.79 -22.30 1.51
N HIS A 77 -12.45 -21.03 1.74
CA HIS A 77 -12.56 -20.37 3.04
C HIS A 77 -13.75 -19.41 3.16
N ARG A 78 -14.52 -19.24 2.06
CA ARG A 78 -15.69 -18.36 1.97
C ARG A 78 -16.80 -18.99 1.15
N PRO A 79 -17.48 -19.99 1.71
CA PRO A 79 -18.51 -20.75 1.00
C PRO A 79 -19.68 -19.87 0.53
N GLU A 80 -19.92 -18.73 1.18
CA GLU A 80 -20.94 -17.75 0.79
C GLU A 80 -20.68 -17.12 -0.60
N LEU A 81 -19.46 -17.20 -1.12
CA LEU A 81 -19.09 -16.69 -2.45
C LEU A 81 -19.33 -17.71 -3.57
N ALA A 82 -19.62 -18.95 -3.24
CA ALA A 82 -19.77 -20.01 -4.25
C ALA A 82 -20.95 -19.73 -5.20
N GLY A 83 -20.68 -19.85 -6.51
CA GLY A 83 -21.70 -19.63 -7.55
C GLY A 83 -22.15 -18.19 -7.71
N ARG A 84 -21.34 -17.22 -7.27
CA ARG A 84 -21.56 -15.79 -7.48
C ARG A 84 -20.63 -15.25 -8.55
N SER A 85 -21.13 -14.35 -9.38
CA SER A 85 -20.26 -13.45 -10.15
C SER A 85 -19.58 -12.47 -9.21
N PHE A 86 -18.40 -11.96 -9.60
CA PHE A 86 -17.66 -11.05 -8.73
C PHE A 86 -17.04 -9.89 -9.48
N GLN A 87 -16.78 -8.83 -8.75
CA GLN A 87 -15.94 -7.70 -9.15
C GLN A 87 -14.98 -7.38 -8.00
N ALA A 88 -13.70 -7.19 -8.35
CA ALA A 88 -12.69 -6.69 -7.44
C ALA A 88 -12.00 -5.49 -8.08
N MET A 89 -11.91 -4.38 -7.37
CA MET A 89 -11.29 -3.17 -7.88
C MET A 89 -10.51 -2.44 -6.79
N GLY A 90 -9.47 -1.72 -7.19
CA GLY A 90 -8.66 -0.97 -6.23
C GLY A 90 -7.61 -0.11 -6.89
N VAL A 91 -7.02 0.75 -6.05
CA VAL A 91 -5.80 1.48 -6.34
C VAL A 91 -4.73 1.00 -5.38
N SER A 92 -3.58 0.61 -5.91
CA SER A 92 -2.38 0.23 -5.15
C SER A 92 -1.20 1.06 -5.61
N LEU A 93 -0.39 1.52 -4.67
CA LEU A 93 0.78 2.31 -5.01
C LEU A 93 1.97 2.00 -4.12
N VAL A 94 3.16 2.21 -4.66
CA VAL A 94 4.43 2.20 -3.92
C VAL A 94 5.33 3.30 -4.47
N VAL A 95 6.00 4.02 -3.56
CA VAL A 95 6.94 5.08 -3.90
C VAL A 95 8.31 4.74 -3.32
N HIS A 96 9.33 4.66 -4.18
CA HIS A 96 10.73 4.44 -3.83
C HIS A 96 11.56 5.69 -4.14
N PRO A 97 12.00 6.46 -3.14
CA PRO A 97 12.76 7.69 -3.34
C PRO A 97 14.26 7.44 -3.62
N HIS A 98 14.93 8.38 -4.29
CA HIS A 98 16.39 8.38 -4.42
C HIS A 98 17.08 8.59 -3.08
N ASN A 99 16.65 9.64 -2.34
CA ASN A 99 17.28 10.02 -1.08
C ASN A 99 16.98 9.00 0.02
N PRO A 100 18.00 8.41 0.68
CA PRO A 100 17.83 7.43 1.76
C PRO A 100 17.10 7.95 3.00
N PHE A 101 17.03 9.26 3.19
CA PHE A 101 16.31 9.88 4.30
C PHE A 101 14.81 10.06 4.04
N VAL A 102 14.39 9.94 2.77
CA VAL A 102 12.97 9.85 2.42
C VAL A 102 12.55 8.39 2.50
N PRO A 103 11.50 8.04 3.27
CA PRO A 103 11.06 6.65 3.40
C PRO A 103 10.35 6.15 2.14
N THR A 104 10.40 4.84 1.90
CA THR A 104 9.44 4.16 1.02
C THR A 104 8.07 4.20 1.65
N SER A 105 7.03 4.38 0.84
CA SER A 105 5.64 4.29 1.29
C SER A 105 4.81 3.44 0.36
N HIS A 106 3.80 2.79 0.93
CA HIS A 106 2.81 1.98 0.25
C HIS A 106 1.41 2.41 0.67
N ALA A 107 0.47 2.39 -0.26
CA ALA A 107 -0.95 2.48 0.05
C ALA A 107 -1.76 1.56 -0.87
N ASN A 108 -2.88 1.09 -0.35
CA ASN A 108 -3.86 0.33 -1.11
C ASN A 108 -5.25 0.66 -0.60
N VAL A 109 -6.20 0.86 -1.51
CA VAL A 109 -7.63 0.88 -1.20
C VAL A 109 -8.36 0.05 -2.24
N ARG A 110 -9.26 -0.81 -1.78
CA ARG A 110 -9.91 -1.81 -2.62
C ARG A 110 -11.36 -2.07 -2.23
N PHE A 111 -12.12 -2.53 -3.19
CA PHE A 111 -13.51 -2.97 -3.03
C PHE A 111 -13.72 -4.31 -3.72
N PHE A 112 -14.47 -5.17 -3.04
CA PHE A 112 -14.93 -6.45 -3.57
C PHE A 112 -16.44 -6.54 -3.45
N ILE A 113 -17.08 -7.10 -4.47
CA ILE A 113 -18.50 -7.45 -4.45
C ILE A 113 -18.74 -8.76 -5.20
N ALA A 114 -19.58 -9.62 -4.65
CA ALA A 114 -20.03 -10.85 -5.28
C ALA A 114 -21.55 -10.92 -5.28
N GLU A 115 -22.13 -11.20 -6.44
CA GLU A 115 -23.56 -11.10 -6.69
C GLU A 115 -24.14 -12.43 -7.22
N LYS A 116 -25.38 -12.71 -6.85
CA LYS A 116 -26.17 -13.86 -7.35
C LYS A 116 -27.62 -13.44 -7.46
N PRO A 117 -28.33 -13.77 -8.56
CA PRO A 117 -29.74 -13.48 -8.68
C PRO A 117 -30.55 -14.04 -7.50
N GLY A 118 -31.41 -13.21 -6.90
CA GLY A 118 -32.28 -13.59 -5.80
C GLY A 118 -31.60 -13.67 -4.41
N ALA A 119 -30.35 -13.24 -4.28
CA ALA A 119 -29.65 -13.18 -3.00
C ALA A 119 -29.02 -11.80 -2.77
N ASP A 120 -28.85 -11.43 -1.51
CA ASP A 120 -28.14 -10.20 -1.16
C ASP A 120 -26.67 -10.27 -1.62
N PRO A 121 -26.09 -9.15 -2.09
CA PRO A 121 -24.69 -9.11 -2.46
C PRO A 121 -23.78 -9.29 -1.23
N VAL A 122 -22.68 -9.99 -1.42
CA VAL A 122 -21.57 -10.05 -0.44
C VAL A 122 -20.53 -9.04 -0.87
N TRP A 123 -20.16 -8.12 -0.01
CA TRP A 123 -19.23 -7.06 -0.35
C TRP A 123 -18.37 -6.63 0.85
N TRP A 124 -17.20 -6.08 0.58
CA TRP A 124 -16.35 -5.44 1.58
C TRP A 124 -15.35 -4.48 0.95
N PHE A 125 -14.85 -3.58 1.78
CA PHE A 125 -13.71 -2.74 1.51
C PHE A 125 -12.48 -3.25 2.25
N GLY A 126 -11.30 -2.96 1.72
CA GLY A 126 -10.02 -3.16 2.35
C GLY A 126 -9.05 -2.07 1.95
N GLY A 127 -7.97 -1.93 2.69
CA GLY A 127 -6.96 -0.94 2.37
C GLY A 127 -6.05 -0.61 3.53
N GLY A 128 -5.39 0.53 3.38
CA GLY A 128 -4.45 1.08 4.34
C GLY A 128 -3.26 1.73 3.67
N PHE A 129 -2.35 2.20 4.47
CA PHE A 129 -1.04 2.69 4.04
C PHE A 129 0.00 2.43 5.14
N ASP A 130 1.24 2.19 4.74
CA ASP A 130 2.36 1.98 5.65
C ASP A 130 3.64 2.62 5.12
N MET A 131 4.56 2.93 6.04
CA MET A 131 5.81 3.61 5.77
C MET A 131 7.02 2.79 6.20
N THR A 132 8.00 2.70 5.31
CA THR A 132 9.24 1.94 5.49
C THR A 132 10.44 2.89 5.46
N PRO A 133 10.87 3.44 6.60
CA PRO A 133 12.05 4.27 6.68
C PRO A 133 13.33 3.44 6.60
N TYR A 134 14.41 4.06 6.12
CA TYR A 134 15.78 3.55 6.18
C TYR A 134 16.58 4.18 7.30
N TYR A 135 16.19 5.39 7.68
CA TYR A 135 16.67 6.14 8.83
C TYR A 135 15.48 6.67 9.62
N GLY A 136 15.52 6.52 10.94
CA GLY A 136 14.43 6.88 11.83
C GLY A 136 14.43 8.37 12.16
N PHE A 137 13.29 9.04 11.93
CA PHE A 137 13.02 10.40 12.38
C PHE A 137 11.68 10.40 13.12
N GLU A 138 11.72 10.69 14.41
CA GLU A 138 10.54 10.62 15.27
C GLU A 138 9.43 11.58 14.80
N GLU A 139 9.81 12.78 14.40
CA GLU A 139 8.86 13.77 13.89
C GLU A 139 8.11 13.32 12.63
N ASP A 140 8.75 12.52 11.76
CA ASP A 140 8.13 11.95 10.57
C ASP A 140 7.15 10.83 10.95
N ALA A 141 7.53 10.00 11.91
CA ALA A 141 6.67 8.93 12.42
C ALA A 141 5.45 9.50 13.16
N VAL A 142 5.64 10.53 13.98
CA VAL A 142 4.55 11.22 14.67
C VAL A 142 3.60 11.87 13.66
N HIS A 143 4.12 12.58 12.66
CA HIS A 143 3.27 13.18 11.60
C HIS A 143 2.47 12.12 10.84
N TRP A 144 3.12 11.01 10.43
CA TRP A 144 2.49 9.90 9.73
C TRP A 144 1.32 9.29 10.51
N HIS A 145 1.57 8.98 11.79
CA HIS A 145 0.57 8.36 12.65
C HIS A 145 -0.50 9.33 13.15
N THR A 146 -0.16 10.62 13.34
CA THR A 146 -1.15 11.66 13.62
C THR A 146 -2.15 11.79 12.48
N THR A 147 -1.65 11.87 11.23
CA THR A 147 -2.52 11.92 10.05
C THR A 147 -3.38 10.66 9.97
N ALA A 148 -2.80 9.47 10.17
CA ALA A 148 -3.54 8.21 10.17
C ALA A 148 -4.65 8.17 11.23
N ARG A 149 -4.37 8.63 12.44
CA ARG A 149 -5.35 8.72 13.53
C ARG A 149 -6.48 9.69 13.19
N ASP A 150 -6.12 10.88 12.71
CA ASP A 150 -7.09 11.95 12.44
C ASP A 150 -8.05 11.56 11.30
N LEU A 151 -7.60 10.77 10.32
CA LEU A 151 -8.46 10.17 9.29
C LEU A 151 -9.46 9.14 9.87
N CYS A 152 -9.10 8.46 10.95
CA CYS A 152 -9.94 7.47 11.60
C CYS A 152 -10.96 8.08 12.57
N LEU A 153 -10.65 9.20 13.22
CA LEU A 153 -11.47 9.82 14.27
C LEU A 153 -12.96 10.03 13.92
N PRO A 154 -13.32 10.46 12.69
CA PRO A 154 -14.72 10.61 12.31
C PRO A 154 -15.53 9.31 12.34
N PHE A 155 -14.85 8.16 12.37
CA PHE A 155 -15.45 6.82 12.32
C PHE A 155 -15.42 6.10 13.68
N GLY A 156 -14.75 6.66 14.68
CA GLY A 156 -14.67 6.14 16.05
C GLY A 156 -13.26 6.22 16.63
N GLU A 157 -13.16 6.41 17.94
CA GLU A 157 -11.88 6.55 18.65
C GLU A 157 -11.07 5.23 18.65
N ASP A 158 -11.73 4.08 18.56
CA ASP A 158 -11.13 2.75 18.52
C ASP A 158 -10.65 2.31 17.14
N VAL A 159 -11.00 3.07 16.09
CA VAL A 159 -10.71 2.70 14.68
C VAL A 159 -9.21 2.73 14.41
N TYR A 160 -8.52 3.81 14.81
CA TYR A 160 -7.07 3.93 14.62
C TYR A 160 -6.29 2.85 15.37
N PRO A 161 -6.45 2.65 16.70
CA PRO A 161 -5.72 1.62 17.43
C PRO A 161 -5.93 0.22 16.83
N LYS A 162 -7.15 -0.10 16.41
CA LYS A 162 -7.49 -1.38 15.78
C LYS A 162 -6.74 -1.59 14.46
N TYR A 163 -6.77 -0.62 13.57
CA TYR A 163 -6.18 -0.76 12.24
C TYR A 163 -4.67 -0.53 12.23
N LYS A 164 -4.14 0.25 13.17
CA LYS A 164 -2.71 0.36 13.44
C LYS A 164 -2.14 -0.97 13.91
N LYS A 165 -2.78 -1.60 14.89
CA LYS A 165 -2.36 -2.93 15.36
C LYS A 165 -2.41 -3.98 14.25
N TRP A 166 -3.46 -3.96 13.43
CA TRP A 166 -3.57 -4.90 12.32
C TRP A 166 -2.48 -4.66 11.26
N CYS A 167 -2.11 -3.40 11.02
CA CYS A 167 -1.00 -3.03 10.15
C CYS A 167 0.33 -3.60 10.67
N ASP A 168 0.62 -3.45 11.96
CA ASP A 168 1.83 -3.98 12.59
C ASP A 168 1.89 -5.51 12.48
N ASP A 169 0.79 -6.20 12.76
CA ASP A 169 0.70 -7.65 12.67
C ASP A 169 0.87 -8.16 11.22
N TYR A 170 0.35 -7.40 10.23
CA TYR A 170 0.38 -7.80 8.82
C TYR A 170 1.77 -7.62 8.19
N PHE A 171 2.44 -6.48 8.43
CA PHE A 171 3.71 -6.14 7.79
C PHE A 171 4.95 -6.63 8.55
N TYR A 172 4.78 -7.63 9.40
CA TYR A 172 5.87 -8.29 10.12
C TYR A 172 6.58 -9.34 9.27
N LEU A 173 7.91 -9.24 9.17
CA LEU A 173 8.77 -10.20 8.46
C LEU A 173 9.12 -11.36 9.38
N LYS A 174 8.35 -12.43 9.37
CA LYS A 174 8.48 -13.58 10.28
C LYS A 174 9.86 -14.25 10.23
N HIS A 175 10.48 -14.31 9.04
CA HIS A 175 11.79 -14.94 8.86
C HIS A 175 12.97 -14.05 9.23
N ARG A 176 12.71 -12.78 9.56
CA ARG A 176 13.69 -11.80 10.02
C ARG A 176 13.48 -11.37 11.48
N ASP A 177 12.31 -11.73 12.05
CA ASP A 177 11.90 -11.27 13.38
C ASP A 177 11.92 -9.73 13.50
N GLU A 178 11.45 -9.04 12.44
CA GLU A 178 11.43 -7.57 12.41
C GLU A 178 10.22 -7.03 11.69
N GLN A 179 9.86 -5.78 11.99
CA GLN A 179 8.85 -5.03 11.24
C GLN A 179 9.40 -4.59 9.87
N ARG A 180 8.53 -4.54 8.84
CA ARG A 180 8.89 -3.95 7.55
C ARG A 180 9.22 -2.46 7.67
N GLY A 181 8.48 -1.75 8.51
CA GLY A 181 8.62 -0.32 8.77
C GLY A 181 7.91 0.07 10.05
N ILE A 182 7.41 1.29 10.12
CA ILE A 182 6.74 1.83 11.30
C ILE A 182 5.21 1.61 11.28
N GLY A 183 4.68 0.88 10.29
CA GLY A 183 3.25 0.65 10.15
C GLY A 183 2.48 1.85 9.61
N GLY A 184 1.25 1.97 10.03
CA GLY A 184 0.25 2.94 9.59
C GLY A 184 -1.15 2.40 9.82
N LEU A 185 -1.92 2.17 8.74
CA LEU A 185 -3.26 1.59 8.79
C LEU A 185 -3.36 0.36 7.90
N PHE A 186 -4.04 -0.68 8.38
CA PHE A 186 -4.46 -1.81 7.56
C PHE A 186 -5.84 -2.28 7.98
N PHE A 187 -6.75 -2.42 7.03
CA PHE A 187 -8.08 -2.98 7.23
C PHE A 187 -8.48 -3.87 6.06
N ASP A 188 -9.29 -4.87 6.36
CA ASP A 188 -9.86 -5.79 5.39
C ASP A 188 -11.26 -6.19 5.83
N ASP A 189 -12.04 -6.80 4.94
CA ASP A 189 -13.40 -7.28 5.23
C ASP A 189 -14.33 -6.21 5.85
N LEU A 190 -14.10 -4.92 5.58
CA LEU A 190 -14.89 -3.83 6.11
C LEU A 190 -16.23 -3.74 5.36
N ASN A 191 -17.31 -4.17 6.00
CA ASN A 191 -18.68 -4.15 5.48
C ASN A 191 -19.71 -3.62 6.48
N THR A 192 -19.24 -3.05 7.59
CA THR A 192 -20.08 -2.53 8.68
C THR A 192 -19.74 -1.06 8.98
N PRO A 193 -20.68 -0.27 9.51
CA PRO A 193 -22.08 -0.62 9.78
C PRO A 193 -22.92 -0.75 8.49
N GLU A 194 -22.58 -0.02 7.42
CA GLU A 194 -23.26 -0.01 6.13
C GLU A 194 -22.31 0.44 5.00
N PHE A 195 -22.73 0.26 3.75
CA PHE A 195 -21.93 0.55 2.56
C PHE A 195 -21.41 1.98 2.52
N ASP A 196 -22.26 2.98 2.76
CA ASP A 196 -21.87 4.39 2.63
C ASP A 196 -20.82 4.80 3.67
N THR A 197 -20.94 4.30 4.91
CA THR A 197 -19.96 4.55 5.97
C THR A 197 -18.63 3.86 5.66
N ALA A 198 -18.67 2.58 5.27
CA ALA A 198 -17.46 1.83 4.91
C ALA A 198 -16.76 2.44 3.67
N PHE A 199 -17.55 2.89 2.67
CA PHE A 199 -17.03 3.60 1.50
C PHE A 199 -16.42 4.94 1.88
N SER A 200 -17.05 5.72 2.76
CA SER A 200 -16.53 6.99 3.25
C SER A 200 -15.21 6.82 3.99
N PHE A 201 -15.08 5.75 4.80
CA PHE A 201 -13.82 5.44 5.46
C PHE A 201 -12.71 5.09 4.45
N MET A 202 -12.98 4.20 3.50
CA MET A 202 -12.03 3.84 2.46
C MET A 202 -11.59 5.06 1.64
N ARG A 203 -12.52 5.97 1.33
CA ARG A 203 -12.21 7.25 0.68
C ARG A 203 -11.27 8.11 1.53
N ALA A 204 -11.58 8.31 2.80
CA ALA A 204 -10.75 9.11 3.70
C ALA A 204 -9.31 8.58 3.75
N VAL A 205 -9.13 7.26 3.84
CA VAL A 205 -7.80 6.64 3.84
C VAL A 205 -7.06 6.86 2.50
N GLY A 206 -7.75 6.70 1.37
CA GLY A 206 -7.15 6.91 0.05
C GLY A 206 -6.76 8.36 -0.21
N GLU A 207 -7.66 9.30 0.05
CA GLU A 207 -7.47 10.74 -0.15
C GLU A 207 -6.39 11.31 0.79
N GLY A 208 -6.33 10.82 2.05
CA GLY A 208 -5.39 11.27 3.06
C GLY A 208 -3.95 10.78 2.89
N TYR A 209 -3.69 9.81 2.02
CA TYR A 209 -2.34 9.26 1.82
C TYR A 209 -1.30 10.32 1.47
N THR A 210 -1.61 11.20 0.53
CA THR A 210 -0.66 12.24 0.10
C THR A 210 -0.39 13.27 1.18
N ASP A 211 -1.35 13.56 2.03
CA ASP A 211 -1.22 14.49 3.15
C ASP A 211 -0.36 13.89 4.28
N ALA A 212 -0.38 12.54 4.41
CA ALA A 212 0.52 11.83 5.31
C ALA A 212 1.97 11.77 4.77
N TYR A 213 2.16 11.57 3.45
CA TYR A 213 3.47 11.27 2.87
C TYR A 213 4.25 12.50 2.37
N LEU A 214 3.62 13.40 1.61
CA LEU A 214 4.33 14.49 0.94
C LEU A 214 5.03 15.48 1.89
N PRO A 215 4.50 15.83 3.07
CA PRO A 215 5.23 16.67 4.03
C PRO A 215 6.54 16.05 4.50
N ILE A 216 6.61 14.72 4.62
CA ILE A 216 7.84 13.99 4.96
C ILE A 216 8.83 14.06 3.80
N VAL A 217 8.36 13.86 2.56
CA VAL A 217 9.17 14.01 1.34
C VAL A 217 9.79 15.41 1.29
N GLU A 218 8.98 16.46 1.46
CA GLU A 218 9.45 17.86 1.42
C GLU A 218 10.51 18.13 2.48
N ARG A 219 10.37 17.56 3.67
CA ARG A 219 11.31 17.75 4.78
C ARG A 219 12.65 17.06 4.53
N ARG A 220 12.66 15.92 3.81
CA ARG A 220 13.84 15.05 3.67
C ARG A 220 14.51 15.05 2.30
N LYS A 221 13.82 15.46 1.23
CA LYS A 221 14.30 15.34 -0.15
C LYS A 221 15.66 16.00 -0.43
N ASN A 222 16.00 17.05 0.30
CA ASN A 222 17.25 17.81 0.15
C ASN A 222 18.31 17.46 1.22
N SER A 223 18.10 16.41 2.01
CA SER A 223 19.11 15.99 2.98
C SER A 223 20.33 15.44 2.27
N ASP A 224 21.53 15.89 2.69
CA ASP A 224 22.79 15.40 2.15
C ASP A 224 23.01 13.94 2.50
N TYR A 225 23.41 13.13 1.53
CA TYR A 225 23.74 11.72 1.74
C TYR A 225 24.92 11.29 0.85
N GLY A 226 25.60 10.24 1.29
CA GLY A 226 26.72 9.66 0.57
C GLY A 226 26.50 8.20 0.16
N VAL A 227 27.56 7.57 -0.24
CA VAL A 227 27.58 6.14 -0.65
C VAL A 227 27.09 5.24 0.50
N ARG A 228 27.49 5.53 1.73
CA ARG A 228 27.10 4.74 2.92
C ARG A 228 25.58 4.69 3.12
N GLU A 229 24.94 5.83 3.10
CA GLU A 229 23.48 5.94 3.28
C GLU A 229 22.73 5.25 2.12
N ARG A 230 23.24 5.44 0.89
CA ARG A 230 22.66 4.78 -0.28
C ARG A 230 22.80 3.27 -0.23
N GLU A 231 23.97 2.74 0.10
CA GLU A 231 24.19 1.29 0.24
C GLU A 231 23.30 0.68 1.31
N PHE A 232 23.11 1.37 2.43
CA PHE A 232 22.19 0.92 3.47
C PHE A 232 20.73 0.92 3.00
N GLN A 233 20.30 1.95 2.27
CA GLN A 233 18.98 1.97 1.64
C GLN A 233 18.76 0.76 0.73
N LEU A 234 19.72 0.45 -0.15
CA LEU A 234 19.63 -0.71 -1.06
C LEU A 234 19.53 -2.02 -0.28
N TYR A 235 20.30 -2.16 0.80
CA TYR A 235 20.23 -3.32 1.69
C TYR A 235 18.85 -3.43 2.36
N ARG A 236 18.31 -2.33 2.90
CA ARG A 236 16.99 -2.33 3.54
C ARG A 236 15.85 -2.57 2.56
N ARG A 237 15.99 -2.14 1.31
CA ARG A 237 15.05 -2.49 0.24
C ARG A 237 14.92 -4.00 0.02
N GLY A 238 15.95 -4.77 0.34
CA GLY A 238 15.88 -6.23 0.36
C GLY A 238 14.76 -6.74 1.28
N ARG A 239 14.58 -6.14 2.47
CA ARG A 239 13.49 -6.50 3.41
C ARG A 239 12.11 -6.21 2.83
N TYR A 240 11.98 -5.08 2.13
CA TYR A 240 10.75 -4.72 1.42
C TYR A 240 10.40 -5.76 0.34
N VAL A 241 11.36 -6.15 -0.47
CA VAL A 241 11.18 -7.17 -1.52
C VAL A 241 10.86 -8.54 -0.91
N GLU A 242 11.56 -8.95 0.14
CA GLU A 242 11.29 -10.19 0.85
C GLU A 242 9.84 -10.26 1.34
N PHE A 243 9.34 -9.19 1.96
CA PHE A 243 7.94 -9.16 2.39
C PHE A 243 6.98 -9.33 1.21
N ASN A 244 7.14 -8.52 0.17
CA ASN A 244 6.21 -8.50 -0.96
C ASN A 244 6.18 -9.83 -1.73
N LEU A 245 7.32 -10.49 -1.90
CA LEU A 245 7.39 -11.74 -2.66
C LEU A 245 7.08 -12.99 -1.83
N VAL A 246 7.26 -12.95 -0.50
CA VAL A 246 7.12 -14.14 0.35
C VAL A 246 5.85 -14.10 1.21
N TRP A 247 5.44 -12.92 1.68
CA TRP A 247 4.39 -12.78 2.69
C TRP A 247 3.17 -11.97 2.24
N ASP A 248 3.32 -11.07 1.25
CA ASP A 248 2.18 -10.25 0.82
C ASP A 248 1.12 -11.09 0.10
N ARG A 249 -0.03 -11.22 0.75
CA ARG A 249 -1.17 -12.00 0.22
C ARG A 249 -1.64 -11.49 -1.15
N GLY A 250 -1.61 -10.17 -1.35
CA GLY A 250 -2.05 -9.55 -2.60
C GLY A 250 -1.12 -9.88 -3.76
N THR A 251 0.20 -9.76 -3.56
CA THR A 251 1.23 -10.12 -4.54
C THR A 251 1.17 -11.61 -4.88
N LEU A 252 1.16 -12.47 -3.86
CA LEU A 252 1.09 -13.92 -4.05
C LEU A 252 -0.18 -14.33 -4.81
N PHE A 253 -1.34 -13.84 -4.40
CA PHE A 253 -2.59 -14.11 -5.08
C PHE A 253 -2.56 -13.63 -6.53
N GLY A 254 -2.10 -12.40 -6.77
CA GLY A 254 -2.02 -11.83 -8.12
C GLY A 254 -1.13 -12.67 -9.04
N LEU A 255 0.06 -13.05 -8.61
CA LEU A 255 0.99 -13.87 -9.40
C LEU A 255 0.46 -15.30 -9.66
N GLN A 256 -0.16 -15.92 -8.62
CA GLN A 256 -0.70 -17.28 -8.72
C GLN A 256 -1.98 -17.38 -9.57
N THR A 257 -2.75 -16.30 -9.68
CA THR A 257 -4.00 -16.28 -10.45
C THR A 257 -3.87 -15.68 -11.85
N GLY A 258 -2.62 -15.52 -12.34
CA GLY A 258 -2.36 -14.98 -13.68
C GLY A 258 -2.66 -13.48 -13.79
N GLY A 259 -2.49 -12.74 -12.70
CA GLY A 259 -2.52 -11.27 -12.71
C GLY A 259 -1.39 -10.72 -13.60
N ARG A 260 -1.55 -9.48 -14.07
CA ARG A 260 -0.54 -8.84 -14.92
C ARG A 260 0.75 -8.60 -14.14
N THR A 261 1.79 -9.37 -14.46
CA THR A 261 3.10 -9.37 -13.76
C THR A 261 3.70 -7.96 -13.66
N GLU A 262 3.71 -7.20 -14.78
CA GLU A 262 4.27 -5.85 -14.83
C GLU A 262 3.55 -4.89 -13.87
N SER A 263 2.22 -5.01 -13.74
CA SER A 263 1.42 -4.18 -12.84
C SER A 263 1.58 -4.58 -11.36
N ILE A 264 1.96 -5.82 -11.09
CA ILE A 264 2.24 -6.32 -9.74
C ILE A 264 3.67 -5.93 -9.34
N LEU A 265 4.65 -6.23 -10.18
CA LEU A 265 6.06 -6.03 -9.87
C LEU A 265 6.54 -4.59 -10.01
N MET A 266 5.74 -3.67 -10.56
CA MET A 266 6.05 -2.24 -10.53
C MET A 266 6.17 -1.68 -9.09
N SER A 267 5.67 -2.41 -8.09
CA SER A 267 5.82 -2.08 -6.67
C SER A 267 7.21 -2.35 -6.10
N MET A 268 8.06 -3.07 -6.85
CA MET A 268 9.43 -3.37 -6.42
C MET A 268 10.35 -2.16 -6.62
N PRO A 269 11.36 -1.97 -5.75
CA PRO A 269 12.39 -0.97 -5.97
C PRO A 269 13.23 -1.36 -7.21
N PRO A 270 13.68 -0.37 -8.03
CA PRO A 270 14.47 -0.68 -9.22
C PRO A 270 15.86 -1.22 -8.90
N LEU A 271 16.41 -0.88 -7.73
CA LEU A 271 17.67 -1.38 -7.22
C LEU A 271 17.51 -1.88 -5.78
N VAL A 272 18.11 -3.02 -5.52
CA VAL A 272 18.07 -3.72 -4.22
C VAL A 272 19.38 -4.47 -4.02
N ARG A 273 19.77 -4.68 -2.76
CA ARG A 273 20.98 -5.41 -2.40
C ARG A 273 20.71 -6.38 -1.26
N TRP A 274 21.27 -7.58 -1.37
CA TRP A 274 21.40 -8.52 -0.25
C TRP A 274 22.87 -8.66 0.10
N GLU A 275 23.15 -8.68 1.39
CA GLU A 275 24.48 -8.87 1.93
C GLU A 275 24.44 -9.98 2.98
N TYR A 276 25.37 -10.93 2.85
CA TYR A 276 25.42 -12.07 3.76
C TYR A 276 25.94 -11.65 5.14
N CYS A 277 25.17 -11.94 6.19
CA CYS A 277 25.51 -11.61 7.59
C CYS A 277 25.86 -10.13 7.81
N TYR A 278 25.15 -9.21 7.13
CA TYR A 278 25.36 -7.79 7.34
C TYR A 278 25.00 -7.38 8.77
N GLU A 279 25.95 -6.73 9.43
CA GLU A 279 25.78 -6.12 10.74
C GLU A 279 26.15 -4.63 10.66
N PRO A 280 25.22 -3.72 10.97
CA PRO A 280 25.54 -2.30 11.01
C PRO A 280 26.49 -2.00 12.16
N LYS A 281 27.36 -1.01 11.97
CA LYS A 281 28.30 -0.59 13.01
C LYS A 281 27.54 -0.16 14.27
N GLU A 282 27.94 -0.71 15.41
CA GLU A 282 27.36 -0.35 16.73
C GLU A 282 27.38 1.17 16.94
N GLY A 283 26.27 1.73 17.44
CA GLY A 283 26.09 3.16 17.68
C GLY A 283 25.87 3.99 16.41
N SER A 284 25.79 3.36 15.23
CA SER A 284 25.48 4.08 13.98
C SER A 284 23.98 4.31 13.81
N PRO A 285 23.57 5.29 12.99
CA PRO A 285 22.17 5.49 12.63
C PRO A 285 21.54 4.25 11.98
N GLU A 286 22.32 3.47 11.23
CA GLU A 286 21.89 2.20 10.63
C GLU A 286 21.55 1.15 11.70
N ALA A 287 22.34 1.05 12.76
CA ALA A 287 22.06 0.16 13.88
C ALA A 287 20.82 0.60 14.68
N ALA A 288 20.59 1.92 14.79
CA ALA A 288 19.44 2.46 15.50
C ALA A 288 18.10 2.15 14.81
N LEU A 289 18.09 1.85 13.50
CA LEU A 289 16.87 1.56 12.77
C LEU A 289 16.11 0.36 13.34
N SER A 290 16.80 -0.69 13.78
CA SER A 290 16.17 -1.90 14.34
C SER A 290 15.32 -1.61 15.57
N GLU A 291 15.74 -0.67 16.41
CA GLU A 291 14.96 -0.21 17.57
C GLU A 291 13.85 0.75 17.13
N PHE A 292 14.12 1.61 16.13
CA PHE A 292 13.15 2.59 15.65
C PHE A 292 11.90 1.96 15.05
N ILE A 293 12.03 0.88 14.29
CA ILE A 293 10.89 0.21 13.64
C ILE A 293 10.14 -0.77 14.54
N LYS A 294 10.54 -0.94 15.80
CA LYS A 294 9.76 -1.75 16.77
C LYS A 294 8.38 -1.16 16.96
N VAL A 295 7.39 -2.04 17.13
CA VAL A 295 6.02 -1.63 17.41
C VAL A 295 5.97 -0.75 18.67
N ARG A 296 5.39 0.42 18.52
CA ARG A 296 5.16 1.38 19.60
C ARG A 296 3.98 2.30 19.29
N ASP A 297 3.51 2.99 20.31
CA ASP A 297 2.55 4.07 20.17
C ASP A 297 3.29 5.36 19.79
N TRP A 298 2.88 5.96 18.69
CA TRP A 298 3.47 7.19 18.16
C TRP A 298 2.66 8.43 18.52
N VAL A 299 1.33 8.23 18.82
CA VAL A 299 0.35 9.31 19.04
C VAL A 299 -0.77 8.90 19.99
#